data_412feb28e58bcae9627db20372c460de
#
_entry.id   412feb28e58bcae9627db20372c460de
#
_cell.length_a   1.000
_cell.length_b   1.000
_cell.length_c   1.000
_cell.angle_alpha   90.00
_cell.angle_beta   90.00
_cell.angle_gamma   90.00
#
_symmetry.space_group_name_H-M   'P 1'
#
loop_
_entity.id
_entity.type
_entity.pdbx_description
1 polymer ?
#
loop_
_entity_poly.entity_id
_entity_poly.type
_entity_poly.pdbx_seq_one_letter_code
_entity_poly.pdbx_strand_id
1 'polypeptide(L)'
;GVVTLPFTVEGQKRIENSQYGLEKMAAICDTLIVIPNDKLIELAPELPIHTAFKIADEILTNSVKGITELVTKAGLVNLDFADIKAVMVDGGVSLIGMGESDSTSRAAESVEKAINNPLLDVDISNATGALVNIIGGPSMSLDECKVIIESVGNKLSPYAKLIWGAQIS
;
A
#
# COMPACT_ATOMS: atom_id res chain seq x y z
N GLY A 1 1.76 0.44 12.48
CA GLY A 1 1.63 -1.02 12.45
C GLY A 1 1.22 -1.53 11.08
N VAL A 2 1.54 -2.78 10.79
CA VAL A 2 1.05 -3.48 9.58
C VAL A 2 0.52 -4.83 10.02
N VAL A 3 -0.70 -5.16 9.63
CA VAL A 3 -1.39 -6.41 10.03
C VAL A 3 -2.17 -7.01 8.87
N THR A 4 -2.36 -8.32 8.90
CA THR A 4 -3.27 -9.03 8.03
C THR A 4 -4.52 -9.46 8.80
N LEU A 5 -5.68 -9.46 8.14
CA LEU A 5 -6.90 -10.08 8.66
C LEU A 5 -7.01 -11.50 8.13
N PRO A 6 -7.51 -12.45 8.93
CA PRO A 6 -7.63 -13.85 8.50
C PRO A 6 -8.59 -14.00 7.32
N PHE A 7 -8.43 -15.08 6.59
CA PHE A 7 -9.46 -15.53 5.63
C PHE A 7 -10.72 -15.94 6.38
N THR A 8 -11.89 -15.67 5.80
CA THR A 8 -13.19 -16.08 6.38
C THR A 8 -13.27 -17.60 6.60
N VAL A 9 -12.63 -18.37 5.73
CA VAL A 9 -12.59 -19.85 5.84
C VAL A 9 -11.82 -20.35 7.07
N GLU A 10 -11.02 -19.52 7.75
CA GLU A 10 -10.32 -19.89 8.97
C GLU A 10 -11.25 -19.98 10.20
N GLY A 11 -12.47 -19.49 10.08
CA GLY A 11 -13.55 -19.65 11.04
C GLY A 11 -13.76 -18.42 11.93
N GLN A 12 -14.99 -18.34 12.45
CA GLN A 12 -15.52 -17.20 13.20
C GLN A 12 -14.64 -16.79 14.40
N LYS A 13 -14.12 -17.77 15.12
CA LYS A 13 -13.28 -17.49 16.30
C LYS A 13 -11.98 -16.75 15.97
N ARG A 14 -11.39 -17.07 14.82
CA ARG A 14 -10.21 -16.36 14.31
C ARG A 14 -10.55 -14.90 13.94
N ILE A 15 -11.69 -14.70 13.29
CA ILE A 15 -12.18 -13.37 12.91
C ILE A 15 -12.41 -12.51 14.14
N GLU A 16 -13.12 -13.03 15.17
CA GLU A 16 -13.35 -12.31 16.43
C GLU A 16 -12.03 -11.92 17.13
N ASN A 17 -11.09 -12.87 17.21
CA ASN A 17 -9.78 -12.61 17.81
C ASN A 17 -8.99 -11.54 17.03
N SER A 18 -9.07 -11.56 15.69
CA SER A 18 -8.40 -10.58 14.84
C SER A 18 -8.99 -9.18 15.01
N GLN A 19 -10.32 -9.07 15.08
CA GLN A 19 -10.99 -7.80 15.32
C GLN A 19 -10.60 -7.19 16.67
N TYR A 20 -10.60 -8.01 17.72
CA TYR A 20 -10.14 -7.57 19.05
C TYR A 20 -8.67 -7.11 19.04
N GLY A 21 -7.80 -7.83 18.32
CA GLY A 21 -6.40 -7.43 18.15
C GLY A 21 -6.26 -6.12 17.37
N LEU A 22 -7.06 -5.96 16.30
CA LEU A 22 -7.09 -4.76 15.46
C LEU A 22 -7.47 -3.52 16.27
N GLU A 23 -8.54 -3.60 17.07
CA GLU A 23 -8.98 -2.51 17.95
C GLU A 23 -7.87 -2.08 18.92
N LYS A 24 -7.19 -3.05 19.54
CA LYS A 24 -6.07 -2.76 20.45
C LYS A 24 -4.89 -2.11 19.73
N MET A 25 -4.55 -2.59 18.54
CA MET A 25 -3.46 -1.99 17.77
C MET A 25 -3.82 -0.59 17.27
N ALA A 26 -5.06 -0.38 16.82
CA ALA A 26 -5.54 0.93 16.39
C ALA A 26 -5.47 1.99 17.51
N ALA A 27 -5.62 1.56 18.78
CA ALA A 27 -5.53 2.47 19.93
C ALA A 27 -4.10 2.92 20.28
N ILE A 28 -3.06 2.22 19.80
CA ILE A 28 -1.65 2.49 20.13
C ILE A 28 -0.78 2.84 18.94
N CYS A 29 -1.22 2.55 17.72
CA CYS A 29 -0.50 2.90 16.50
C CYS A 29 -1.00 4.22 15.94
N ASP A 30 -0.09 5.12 15.56
CA ASP A 30 -0.47 6.34 14.83
C ASP A 30 -1.07 6.02 13.45
N THR A 31 -0.51 5.02 12.79
CA THR A 31 -1.00 4.50 11.50
C THR A 31 -1.01 2.98 11.54
N LEU A 32 -2.10 2.39 11.11
CA LEU A 32 -2.28 0.94 11.04
C LEU A 32 -2.69 0.53 9.62
N ILE A 33 -1.77 -0.11 8.90
CA ILE A 33 -2.04 -0.68 7.59
C ILE A 33 -2.70 -2.04 7.79
N VAL A 34 -3.89 -2.21 7.24
CA VAL A 34 -4.68 -3.43 7.34
C VAL A 34 -4.78 -4.09 5.98
N ILE A 35 -4.38 -5.36 5.90
CA ILE A 35 -4.42 -6.17 4.69
C ILE A 35 -5.51 -7.24 4.87
N PRO A 36 -6.68 -7.09 4.23
CA PRO A 36 -7.75 -8.09 4.32
C PRO A 36 -7.43 -9.27 3.41
N ASN A 37 -7.08 -10.44 3.99
CA ASN A 37 -6.70 -11.61 3.21
C ASN A 37 -7.79 -12.09 2.26
N ASP A 38 -9.07 -11.95 2.61
CA ASP A 38 -10.18 -12.32 1.72
C ASP A 38 -10.13 -11.59 0.37
N LYS A 39 -9.61 -10.35 0.33
CA LYS A 39 -9.44 -9.61 -0.92
C LYS A 39 -8.38 -10.20 -1.84
N LEU A 40 -7.49 -11.02 -1.33
CA LEU A 40 -6.50 -11.75 -2.14
C LEU A 40 -7.14 -12.89 -2.94
N ILE A 41 -8.23 -13.46 -2.43
CA ILE A 41 -9.01 -14.48 -3.14
C ILE A 41 -9.67 -13.88 -4.39
N GLU A 42 -10.07 -12.61 -4.34
CA GLU A 42 -10.64 -11.90 -5.50
C GLU A 42 -9.64 -11.76 -6.64
N LEU A 43 -8.34 -11.63 -6.31
CA LEU A 43 -7.26 -11.55 -7.30
C LEU A 43 -6.97 -12.87 -8.00
N ALA A 44 -7.17 -13.99 -7.30
CA ALA A 44 -6.85 -15.32 -7.84
C ALA A 44 -7.66 -16.41 -7.12
N PRO A 45 -8.95 -16.57 -7.44
CA PRO A 45 -9.87 -17.46 -6.72
C PRO A 45 -9.52 -18.96 -6.86
N GLU A 46 -8.74 -19.31 -7.87
CA GLU A 46 -8.35 -20.71 -8.18
C GLU A 46 -7.07 -21.15 -7.45
N LEU A 47 -6.45 -20.29 -6.66
CA LEU A 47 -5.18 -20.61 -6.01
C LEU A 47 -5.33 -21.61 -4.87
N PRO A 48 -4.39 -22.56 -4.74
CA PRO A 48 -4.29 -23.39 -3.55
C PRO A 48 -4.13 -22.52 -2.30
N ILE A 49 -4.76 -22.95 -1.19
CA ILE A 49 -4.79 -22.15 0.05
C ILE A 49 -3.39 -21.78 0.58
N HIS A 50 -2.42 -22.69 0.46
CA HIS A 50 -1.03 -22.40 0.87
C HIS A 50 -0.39 -21.30 0.03
N THR A 51 -0.77 -21.20 -1.24
CA THR A 51 -0.30 -20.12 -2.14
C THR A 51 -0.95 -18.79 -1.77
N ALA A 52 -2.24 -18.80 -1.40
CA ALA A 52 -2.92 -17.61 -0.92
C ALA A 52 -2.27 -17.04 0.34
N PHE A 53 -1.90 -17.87 1.31
CA PHE A 53 -1.14 -17.44 2.50
C PHE A 53 0.23 -16.87 2.13
N LYS A 54 0.94 -17.51 1.18
CA LYS A 54 2.24 -17.02 0.72
C LYS A 54 2.13 -15.65 0.07
N ILE A 55 1.09 -15.40 -0.73
CA ILE A 55 0.83 -14.07 -1.31
C ILE A 55 0.54 -13.04 -0.21
N ALA A 56 -0.24 -13.40 0.82
CA ALA A 56 -0.48 -12.51 1.96
C ALA A 56 0.83 -12.11 2.66
N ASP A 57 1.73 -13.08 2.88
CA ASP A 57 3.05 -12.84 3.46
C ASP A 57 3.94 -11.96 2.58
N GLU A 58 3.90 -12.16 1.26
CA GLU A 58 4.63 -11.33 0.29
C GLU A 58 4.13 -9.88 0.29
N ILE A 59 2.82 -9.68 0.33
CA ILE A 59 2.21 -8.35 0.40
C ILE A 59 2.58 -7.65 1.71
N LEU A 60 2.49 -8.35 2.84
CA LEU A 60 2.92 -7.83 4.14
C LEU A 60 4.39 -7.42 4.11
N THR A 61 5.25 -8.29 3.59
CA THR A 61 6.68 -8.05 3.47
C THR A 61 6.97 -6.84 2.57
N ASN A 62 6.33 -6.77 1.42
CA ASN A 62 6.51 -5.66 0.47
C ASN A 62 5.99 -4.34 1.03
N SER A 63 4.92 -4.36 1.84
CA SER A 63 4.39 -3.18 2.52
C SER A 63 5.41 -2.59 3.51
N VAL A 64 5.97 -3.43 4.37
CA VAL A 64 6.99 -3.01 5.35
C VAL A 64 8.27 -2.58 4.64
N LYS A 65 8.71 -3.37 3.66
CA LYS A 65 9.91 -3.10 2.87
C LYS A 65 9.79 -1.79 2.11
N GLY A 66 8.66 -1.53 1.43
CA GLY A 66 8.43 -0.32 0.67
C GLY A 66 8.56 0.95 1.52
N ILE A 67 7.98 0.95 2.72
CA ILE A 67 8.08 2.09 3.65
C ILE A 67 9.51 2.22 4.19
N THR A 68 10.13 1.11 4.57
CA THR A 68 11.48 1.11 5.13
C THR A 68 12.52 1.59 4.11
N GLU A 69 12.41 1.14 2.88
CA GLU A 69 13.33 1.51 1.80
C GLU A 69 13.26 2.99 1.43
N LEU A 70 12.09 3.61 1.53
CA LEU A 70 11.96 5.07 1.32
C LEU A 70 12.86 5.90 2.24
N VAL A 71 13.14 5.39 3.44
CA VAL A 71 13.98 6.08 4.45
C VAL A 71 15.44 5.63 4.40
N THR A 72 15.68 4.34 4.12
CA THR A 72 17.00 3.72 4.30
C THR A 72 17.81 3.62 3.03
N LYS A 73 17.16 3.58 1.86
CA LYS A 73 17.84 3.49 0.56
C LYS A 73 17.96 4.86 -0.09
N ALA A 74 19.14 5.15 -0.61
CA ALA A 74 19.33 6.29 -1.50
C ALA A 74 18.58 6.05 -2.81
N GLY A 75 17.67 6.95 -3.15
CA GLY A 75 16.87 6.92 -4.37
C GLY A 75 17.10 8.16 -5.24
N LEU A 76 16.34 8.27 -6.32
CA LEU A 76 16.29 9.48 -7.15
C LEU A 76 15.61 10.64 -6.43
N VAL A 77 14.57 10.31 -5.67
CA VAL A 77 13.87 11.24 -4.77
C VAL A 77 13.88 10.60 -3.40
N ASN A 78 14.59 11.24 -2.47
CA ASN A 78 14.76 10.76 -1.11
C ASN A 78 13.76 11.45 -0.19
N LEU A 79 13.21 10.66 0.72
CA LEU A 79 12.40 11.14 1.83
C LEU A 79 13.20 11.01 3.12
N ASP A 80 13.09 12.01 3.98
CA ASP A 80 13.56 11.87 5.35
C ASP A 80 12.48 11.26 6.26
N PHE A 81 12.89 10.88 7.46
CA PHE A 81 11.94 10.31 8.43
C PHE A 81 10.86 11.31 8.83
N ALA A 82 11.14 12.60 8.82
CA ALA A 82 10.18 13.64 9.18
C ALA A 82 9.06 13.75 8.14
N ASP A 83 9.37 13.57 6.85
CA ASP A 83 8.37 13.55 5.77
C ASP A 83 7.38 12.41 5.95
N ILE A 84 7.89 11.19 6.17
CA ILE A 84 7.05 10.01 6.41
C ILE A 84 6.22 10.18 7.68
N LYS A 85 6.84 10.66 8.75
CA LYS A 85 6.15 10.96 10.00
C LYS A 85 4.99 11.94 9.81
N ALA A 86 5.17 12.96 8.98
CA ALA A 86 4.14 13.97 8.72
C ALA A 86 2.84 13.41 8.09
N VAL A 87 2.93 12.27 7.38
CA VAL A 87 1.76 11.57 6.82
C VAL A 87 1.23 10.52 7.78
N MET A 88 2.11 9.88 8.55
CA MET A 88 1.74 8.71 9.36
C MET A 88 1.30 9.04 10.78
N VAL A 89 1.64 10.19 11.34
CA VAL A 89 1.13 10.61 12.65
C VAL A 89 -0.36 10.91 12.53
N ASP A 90 -1.15 10.31 13.42
CA ASP A 90 -2.62 10.40 13.41
C ASP A 90 -3.28 9.92 12.10
N GLY A 91 -2.58 9.07 11.33
CA GLY A 91 -3.06 8.54 10.06
C GLY A 91 -4.21 7.53 10.18
N GLY A 92 -4.39 6.95 11.35
CA GLY A 92 -5.45 5.99 11.63
C GLY A 92 -5.31 4.68 10.83
N VAL A 93 -6.44 4.11 10.43
CA VAL A 93 -6.46 2.92 9.57
C VAL A 93 -6.09 3.31 8.15
N SER A 94 -5.11 2.62 7.60
CA SER A 94 -4.57 2.87 6.27
C SER A 94 -4.62 1.61 5.43
N LEU A 95 -4.68 1.79 4.12
CA LEU A 95 -4.72 0.73 3.14
C LEU A 95 -3.49 0.78 2.24
N ILE A 96 -3.24 -0.30 1.54
CA ILE A 96 -2.15 -0.40 0.59
C ILE A 96 -2.68 -0.83 -0.78
N GLY A 97 -2.20 -0.17 -1.83
CA GLY A 97 -2.39 -0.59 -3.20
C GLY A 97 -1.05 -0.80 -3.89
N MET A 98 -0.95 -1.80 -4.72
CA MET A 98 0.25 -2.12 -5.47
C MET A 98 -0.10 -2.34 -6.93
N GLY A 99 0.75 -1.86 -7.83
CA GLY A 99 0.61 -2.07 -9.26
C GLY A 99 1.97 -2.07 -9.95
N GLU A 100 2.12 -2.93 -10.93
CA GLU A 100 3.32 -3.03 -11.74
C GLU A 100 2.98 -3.15 -13.22
N SER A 101 3.87 -2.67 -14.06
CA SER A 101 3.81 -2.82 -15.51
C SER A 101 5.21 -2.69 -16.11
N ASP A 102 5.46 -3.44 -17.16
CA ASP A 102 6.66 -3.40 -18.01
C ASP A 102 6.36 -2.92 -19.43
N SER A 103 5.13 -2.47 -19.70
CA SER A 103 4.69 -1.98 -20.99
C SER A 103 5.29 -0.61 -21.36
N THR A 104 5.03 -0.15 -22.57
CA THR A 104 5.39 1.20 -23.02
C THR A 104 4.60 2.28 -22.27
N SER A 105 3.45 1.95 -21.69
CA SER A 105 2.59 2.84 -20.89
C SER A 105 2.69 2.51 -19.39
N ARG A 106 3.82 1.94 -18.96
CA ARG A 106 4.01 1.36 -17.61
C ARG A 106 3.62 2.30 -16.46
N ALA A 107 3.89 3.58 -16.56
CA ALA A 107 3.54 4.56 -15.52
C ALA A 107 2.02 4.65 -15.31
N ALA A 108 1.26 4.83 -16.38
CA ALA A 108 -0.20 4.92 -16.32
C ALA A 108 -0.83 3.59 -15.87
N GLU A 109 -0.35 2.48 -16.43
CA GLU A 109 -0.88 1.15 -16.10
C GLU A 109 -0.58 0.73 -14.65
N SER A 110 0.63 0.98 -14.16
CA SER A 110 1.01 0.63 -12.78
C SER A 110 0.21 1.44 -11.76
N VAL A 111 0.05 2.74 -11.97
CA VAL A 111 -0.75 3.56 -11.06
C VAL A 111 -2.24 3.20 -11.11
N GLU A 112 -2.77 2.87 -12.28
CA GLU A 112 -4.16 2.43 -12.42
C GLU A 112 -4.38 1.11 -11.67
N LYS A 113 -3.48 0.13 -11.83
CA LYS A 113 -3.51 -1.13 -11.07
C LYS A 113 -3.38 -0.90 -9.56
N ALA A 114 -2.53 0.03 -9.13
CA ALA A 114 -2.36 0.34 -7.72
C ALA A 114 -3.62 0.97 -7.11
N ILE A 115 -4.23 1.94 -7.77
CA ILE A 115 -5.44 2.63 -7.30
C ILE A 115 -6.66 1.72 -7.30
N ASN A 116 -6.79 0.84 -8.31
CA ASN A 116 -7.88 -0.12 -8.43
C ASN A 116 -7.57 -1.47 -7.78
N ASN A 117 -6.52 -1.55 -6.96
CA ASN A 117 -6.17 -2.78 -6.27
C ASN A 117 -7.29 -3.20 -5.30
N PRO A 118 -7.73 -4.47 -5.31
CA PRO A 118 -8.77 -4.95 -4.38
C PRO A 118 -8.47 -4.71 -2.90
N LEU A 119 -7.21 -4.58 -2.52
CA LEU A 119 -6.80 -4.23 -1.15
C LEU A 119 -7.20 -2.80 -0.76
N LEU A 120 -7.47 -1.92 -1.74
CA LEU A 120 -7.99 -0.56 -1.56
C LEU A 120 -9.53 -0.49 -1.67
N ASP A 121 -10.26 -1.53 -1.32
CA ASP A 121 -11.73 -1.65 -1.46
C ASP A 121 -12.53 -0.57 -0.68
N VAL A 122 -12.09 0.68 -0.81
CA VAL A 122 -12.75 1.86 -0.23
C VAL A 122 -12.55 3.06 -1.16
N ASP A 123 -13.45 4.02 -1.03
CA ASP A 123 -13.29 5.31 -1.69
C ASP A 123 -12.15 6.12 -1.05
N ILE A 124 -11.05 6.25 -1.79
CA ILE A 124 -9.85 6.99 -1.34
C ILE A 124 -9.99 8.51 -1.49
N SER A 125 -11.10 9.01 -2.03
CA SER A 125 -11.33 10.45 -2.22
C SER A 125 -11.34 11.24 -0.91
N ASN A 126 -11.60 10.58 0.21
CA ASN A 126 -11.58 11.16 1.56
C ASN A 126 -10.25 10.93 2.30
N ALA A 127 -9.27 10.31 1.66
CA ALA A 127 -7.98 10.08 2.30
C ALA A 127 -7.29 11.41 2.62
N THR A 128 -6.77 11.52 3.84
CA THR A 128 -6.08 12.72 4.36
C THR A 128 -4.59 12.73 4.05
N GLY A 129 -4.04 11.59 3.65
CA GLY A 129 -2.65 11.44 3.26
C GLY A 129 -2.39 10.23 2.40
N ALA A 130 -1.36 10.30 1.60
CA ALA A 130 -0.85 9.19 0.81
C ALA A 130 0.68 9.19 0.78
N LEU A 131 1.25 8.00 0.82
CA LEU A 131 2.67 7.75 0.65
C LEU A 131 2.84 6.90 -0.61
N VAL A 132 3.58 7.40 -1.58
CA VAL A 132 3.81 6.73 -2.86
C VAL A 132 5.27 6.33 -2.98
N ASN A 133 5.52 5.02 -3.14
CA ASN A 133 6.85 4.49 -3.44
C ASN A 133 6.91 4.05 -4.89
N ILE A 134 7.77 4.67 -5.68
CA ILE A 134 7.96 4.36 -7.10
C ILE A 134 9.29 3.63 -7.25
N ILE A 135 9.24 2.41 -7.77
CA ILE A 135 10.42 1.60 -8.04
C ILE A 135 10.45 1.31 -9.54
N GLY A 136 11.52 1.69 -10.20
CA GLY A 136 11.67 1.48 -11.63
C GLY A 136 13.07 1.08 -12.04
N GLY A 137 13.22 0.61 -13.26
CA GLY A 137 14.52 0.31 -13.85
C GLY A 137 15.29 1.58 -14.21
N PRO A 138 16.57 1.44 -14.67
CA PRO A 138 17.44 2.58 -15.00
C PRO A 138 16.90 3.54 -16.07
N SER A 139 15.91 3.10 -16.84
CA SER A 139 15.23 3.92 -17.86
C SER A 139 14.05 4.72 -17.34
N MET A 140 13.73 4.66 -16.04
CA MET A 140 12.63 5.41 -15.45
C MET A 140 12.88 6.91 -15.56
N SER A 141 11.91 7.62 -16.11
CA SER A 141 11.98 9.07 -16.33
C SER A 141 11.22 9.87 -15.26
N LEU A 142 11.56 11.14 -15.14
CA LEU A 142 10.84 12.06 -14.25
C LEU A 142 9.38 12.27 -14.72
N ASP A 143 9.14 12.26 -16.03
CA ASP A 143 7.79 12.38 -16.58
C ASP A 143 6.91 11.19 -16.18
N GLU A 144 7.46 9.98 -16.12
CA GLU A 144 6.74 8.80 -15.61
C GLU A 144 6.37 8.95 -14.13
N CYS A 145 7.30 9.43 -13.31
CA CYS A 145 7.00 9.74 -11.90
C CYS A 145 5.90 10.79 -11.79
N LYS A 146 5.93 11.85 -12.61
CA LYS A 146 4.91 12.89 -12.64
C LYS A 146 3.53 12.33 -12.97
N VAL A 147 3.42 11.48 -14.00
CA VAL A 147 2.16 10.81 -14.37
C VAL A 147 1.59 10.03 -13.19
N ILE A 148 2.42 9.27 -12.47
CA ILE A 148 2.00 8.48 -11.31
C ILE A 148 1.47 9.40 -10.20
N ILE A 149 2.23 10.43 -9.84
CA ILE A 149 1.88 11.34 -8.74
C ILE A 149 0.62 12.14 -9.03
N GLU A 150 0.47 12.66 -10.25
CA GLU A 150 -0.74 13.37 -10.67
C GLU A 150 -1.96 12.45 -10.66
N SER A 151 -1.81 11.21 -11.12
CA SER A 151 -2.90 10.21 -11.12
C SER A 151 -3.37 9.88 -9.70
N VAL A 152 -2.45 9.68 -8.77
CA VAL A 152 -2.79 9.47 -7.35
C VAL A 152 -3.43 10.73 -6.77
N GLY A 153 -2.82 11.90 -6.95
CA GLY A 153 -3.30 13.16 -6.42
C GLY A 153 -4.72 13.50 -6.87
N ASN A 154 -5.07 13.21 -8.12
CA ASN A 154 -6.42 13.44 -8.66
C ASN A 154 -7.51 12.56 -8.03
N LYS A 155 -7.12 11.46 -7.36
CA LYS A 155 -8.05 10.55 -6.67
C LYS A 155 -8.22 10.87 -5.19
N LEU A 156 -7.35 11.67 -4.62
CA LEU A 156 -7.36 12.02 -3.20
C LEU A 156 -8.12 13.33 -2.96
N SER A 157 -8.38 13.61 -1.68
CA SER A 157 -8.86 14.93 -1.25
C SER A 157 -7.89 16.02 -1.70
N PRO A 158 -8.37 17.19 -2.16
CA PRO A 158 -7.51 18.33 -2.51
C PRO A 158 -6.60 18.82 -1.36
N TYR A 159 -6.94 18.45 -0.13
CA TYR A 159 -6.18 18.79 1.08
C TYR A 159 -5.30 17.64 1.58
N ALA A 160 -5.30 16.51 0.88
CA ALA A 160 -4.50 15.36 1.27
C ALA A 160 -2.99 15.68 1.20
N LYS A 161 -2.25 15.23 2.20
CA LYS A 161 -0.79 15.25 2.17
C LYS A 161 -0.31 14.11 1.29
N LEU A 162 0.30 14.43 0.15
CA LEU A 162 0.89 13.43 -0.74
C LEU A 162 2.41 13.53 -0.66
N ILE A 163 3.04 12.45 -0.24
CA ILE A 163 4.49 12.30 -0.15
C ILE A 163 4.92 11.14 -1.04
N TRP A 164 6.02 11.31 -1.76
CA TRP A 164 6.49 10.30 -2.68
C TRP A 164 8.01 10.20 -2.73
N GLY A 165 8.48 8.98 -2.97
CA GLY A 165 9.88 8.69 -3.24
C GLY A 165 10.04 7.84 -4.48
N ALA A 166 11.21 7.90 -5.11
CA ALA A 166 11.53 7.15 -6.31
C ALA A 166 12.90 6.49 -6.22
N GLN A 167 12.97 5.22 -6.58
CA GLN A 167 14.18 4.39 -6.52
C GLN A 167 14.40 3.66 -7.83
N ILE A 168 15.67 3.41 -8.14
CA ILE A 168 16.08 2.53 -9.24
C ILE A 168 16.41 1.15 -8.66
N SER A 169 15.85 0.11 -9.26
CA SER A 169 16.11 -1.30 -8.88
C SER A 169 16.68 -2.09 -10.07
#